data_244a9278d36229db5b0e698e4d1a8fbb
#
_entry.id   244a9278d36229db5b0e698e4d1a8fbb
#
_cell.length_a   1.000
_cell.length_b   1.000
_cell.length_c   1.000
_cell.angle_alpha   90.00
_cell.angle_beta   90.00
_cell.angle_gamma   90.00
#
_symmetry.space_group_name_H-M   'P 1'
#
loop_
_entity.id
_entity.type
_entity.pdbx_description
1 polymer ?
#
loop_
_entity_poly.entity_id
_entity_poly.type
_entity_poly.pdbx_seq_one_letter_code
_entity_poly.pdbx_strand_id
1 'polypeptide(L)'
;MTTLSKDRRLEQAASRASEEAWSKAVRIARELDHVLDGDLPMREAVSRAATELRLSTRQVYNHLARYRGERRVSSLLPRKDSARRARISTSVEVVIAETLREMWLQPEQPDLAPIVDEIRARCAAEGLKPPAYVTVAKRIPQVFSAEEIARRRLSGGKHLHRLKPRPGYIRANHALEVVQIDHTPADIQFVEVTCDHGVFVGRPYLTIAADVATSSIIGFCLTLERPSRLSVALCLAHAMCPKADWLAERGIAHPWEMYGRPKQIVVDSAKEFQSSTFTKGCADFGIAIRTRNKGTVHRGGVVERLLGKVNTVLRSLPGKTGRSIADRGDYSSDERASLTFAALERCIALAIIDHNQTQNARKLTVPCLEWERRRPPIDRPIDDPDHVLLNFLPRTTRRISPQGVSLFAIDYFEHWLGPLVARRDRLEPLDLCYDPRDISRIYIADPDTRVWRPVGRRDGMTVSITLWQHEADRARQRQNQQRPVQGKTLLRREIAATVAGAQSKKAHLREMTRARHAADAPKAYHSAGHASESAHPGPEPDRPRRVFPIETW
;
A
#
# COMPACT_ATOMS: atom_id res chain seq x y z
N MET A 1 -32.93 -44.49 13.15
CA MET A 1 -32.31 -43.26 12.54
C MET A 1 -32.48 -41.98 13.37
N THR A 2 -33.26 -41.96 14.46
CA THR A 2 -33.62 -40.74 15.22
C THR A 2 -32.62 -40.35 16.34
N THR A 3 -31.86 -41.25 16.89
CA THR A 3 -30.93 -41.01 18.01
C THR A 3 -29.60 -40.33 17.57
N LEU A 4 -29.00 -40.75 16.51
CA LEU A 4 -27.76 -40.17 15.96
C LEU A 4 -27.89 -38.68 15.55
N SER A 5 -29.10 -38.27 15.15
CA SER A 5 -29.40 -36.85 14.79
C SER A 5 -29.51 -35.96 16.04
N LYS A 6 -29.94 -36.54 17.19
CA LYS A 6 -30.14 -35.82 18.44
C LYS A 6 -28.80 -35.57 19.15
N ASP A 7 -27.92 -36.56 19.19
CA ASP A 7 -26.59 -36.47 19.77
C ASP A 7 -25.73 -35.46 19.04
N ARG A 8 -25.71 -35.47 17.71
CA ARG A 8 -24.98 -34.50 16.89
C ARG A 8 -25.42 -33.05 17.11
N ARG A 9 -26.74 -32.84 17.38
CA ARG A 9 -27.29 -31.50 17.71
C ARG A 9 -26.87 -31.03 19.10
N LEU A 10 -26.78 -31.93 20.08
CA LEU A 10 -26.32 -31.61 21.44
C LEU A 10 -24.83 -31.28 21.45
N GLU A 11 -24.01 -32.01 20.71
CA GLU A 11 -22.58 -31.72 20.54
C GLU A 11 -22.34 -30.38 19.86
N GLN A 12 -23.09 -30.07 18.81
CA GLN A 12 -23.04 -28.76 18.13
C GLN A 12 -23.52 -27.60 19.02
N ALA A 13 -24.50 -27.86 19.90
CA ALA A 13 -24.96 -26.85 20.86
C ALA A 13 -23.89 -26.62 21.93
N ALA A 14 -23.22 -27.68 22.39
CA ALA A 14 -22.13 -27.61 23.37
C ALA A 14 -20.91 -26.82 22.81
N SER A 15 -20.51 -27.10 21.57
CA SER A 15 -19.36 -26.41 20.95
C SER A 15 -19.59 -24.94 20.62
N ARG A 16 -20.85 -24.49 20.59
CA ARG A 16 -21.26 -23.10 20.27
C ARG A 16 -21.76 -22.32 21.46
N ALA A 17 -21.85 -22.93 22.63
CA ALA A 17 -22.32 -22.28 23.84
C ALA A 17 -21.28 -21.27 24.33
N SER A 18 -21.75 -20.08 24.75
CA SER A 18 -20.89 -19.16 25.49
C SER A 18 -20.58 -19.76 26.87
N GLU A 19 -19.42 -19.38 27.44
CA GLU A 19 -18.99 -19.82 28.78
C GLU A 19 -20.05 -19.49 29.83
N GLU A 20 -20.72 -18.35 29.72
CA GLU A 20 -21.82 -17.96 30.60
C GLU A 20 -23.05 -18.88 30.47
N ALA A 21 -23.44 -19.25 29.24
CA ALA A 21 -24.54 -20.17 28.99
C ALA A 21 -24.22 -21.56 29.47
N TRP A 22 -22.97 -21.98 29.33
CA TRP A 22 -22.49 -23.27 29.84
C TRP A 22 -22.51 -23.33 31.38
N SER A 23 -21.93 -22.32 32.06
CA SER A 23 -21.94 -22.20 33.53
C SER A 23 -23.36 -22.18 34.10
N LYS A 24 -24.29 -21.47 33.42
CA LYS A 24 -25.71 -21.49 33.81
C LYS A 24 -26.33 -22.87 33.66
N ALA A 25 -26.04 -23.59 32.58
CA ALA A 25 -26.56 -24.94 32.35
C ALA A 25 -25.99 -25.93 33.38
N VAL A 26 -24.71 -25.82 33.76
CA VAL A 26 -24.08 -26.62 34.81
C VAL A 26 -24.76 -26.40 36.18
N ARG A 27 -25.01 -25.13 36.53
CA ARG A 27 -25.73 -24.81 37.79
C ARG A 27 -27.14 -25.41 37.82
N ILE A 28 -27.86 -25.32 36.70
CA ILE A 28 -29.20 -25.91 36.59
C ILE A 28 -29.10 -27.44 36.71
N ALA A 29 -28.14 -28.09 36.05
CA ALA A 29 -27.94 -29.55 36.12
C ALA A 29 -27.72 -30.02 37.56
N ARG A 30 -26.84 -29.33 38.30
CA ARG A 30 -26.55 -29.65 39.71
C ARG A 30 -27.80 -29.64 40.60
N GLU A 31 -28.62 -28.59 40.45
CA GLU A 31 -29.88 -28.52 41.21
C GLU A 31 -30.90 -29.56 40.77
N LEU A 32 -30.93 -29.93 39.50
CA LEU A 32 -31.79 -31.00 38.99
C LEU A 32 -31.34 -32.38 39.44
N ASP A 33 -30.03 -32.62 39.63
CA ASP A 33 -29.52 -33.86 40.25
C ASP A 33 -29.97 -33.97 41.70
N HIS A 34 -29.95 -32.90 42.50
CA HIS A 34 -30.51 -32.87 43.83
C HIS A 34 -32.02 -33.14 43.88
N VAL A 35 -32.77 -32.70 42.82
CA VAL A 35 -34.22 -33.03 42.71
C VAL A 35 -34.43 -34.50 42.35
N LEU A 36 -33.54 -35.10 41.56
CA LEU A 36 -33.69 -36.48 41.07
C LEU A 36 -33.17 -37.54 42.06
N ASP A 37 -32.13 -37.24 42.83
CA ASP A 37 -31.41 -38.17 43.67
C ASP A 37 -31.63 -37.89 45.17
N GLY A 38 -32.37 -36.84 45.54
CA GLY A 38 -32.68 -36.48 46.93
C GLY A 38 -33.92 -37.19 47.48
N ASP A 39 -34.00 -37.27 48.80
CA ASP A 39 -35.08 -37.94 49.53
C ASP A 39 -36.34 -37.13 49.70
N LEU A 40 -36.38 -35.87 49.19
CA LEU A 40 -37.55 -35.00 49.33
C LEU A 40 -38.66 -35.37 48.35
N PRO A 41 -39.95 -35.19 48.73
CA PRO A 41 -41.03 -35.31 47.78
C PRO A 41 -40.85 -34.41 46.57
N MET A 42 -41.09 -34.90 45.36
CA MET A 42 -40.80 -34.23 44.07
C MET A 42 -41.31 -32.77 44.05
N ARG A 43 -42.48 -32.52 44.63
CA ARG A 43 -43.08 -31.16 44.62
C ARG A 43 -42.27 -30.18 45.48
N GLU A 44 -41.76 -30.64 46.63
CA GLU A 44 -40.95 -29.82 47.53
C GLU A 44 -39.57 -29.62 46.97
N ALA A 45 -38.93 -30.70 46.43
CA ALA A 45 -37.63 -30.62 45.77
C ALA A 45 -37.65 -29.61 44.57
N VAL A 46 -38.67 -29.65 43.73
CA VAL A 46 -38.85 -28.70 42.63
C VAL A 46 -39.07 -27.26 43.11
N SER A 47 -39.85 -27.08 44.21
CA SER A 47 -40.07 -25.76 44.79
C SER A 47 -38.78 -25.16 45.34
N ARG A 48 -37.96 -25.96 46.01
CA ARG A 48 -36.62 -25.58 46.49
C ARG A 48 -35.68 -25.20 45.35
N ALA A 49 -35.59 -26.07 44.32
CA ALA A 49 -34.77 -25.80 43.14
C ALA A 49 -35.21 -24.52 42.38
N ALA A 50 -36.53 -24.25 42.34
CA ALA A 50 -37.08 -23.03 41.73
C ALA A 50 -36.60 -21.78 42.46
N THR A 51 -36.56 -21.80 43.79
CA THR A 51 -36.09 -20.70 44.63
C THR A 51 -34.57 -20.49 44.43
N GLU A 52 -33.78 -21.56 44.48
CA GLU A 52 -32.32 -21.53 44.35
C GLU A 52 -31.86 -21.05 42.98
N LEU A 53 -32.54 -21.51 41.94
CA LEU A 53 -32.26 -21.12 40.56
C LEU A 53 -32.88 -19.78 40.15
N ARG A 54 -33.73 -19.19 40.98
CA ARG A 54 -34.59 -18.03 40.65
C ARG A 54 -35.40 -18.23 39.37
N LEU A 55 -36.00 -19.41 39.25
CA LEU A 55 -36.85 -19.84 38.16
C LEU A 55 -38.29 -20.12 38.67
N SER A 56 -39.28 -20.09 37.77
CA SER A 56 -40.59 -20.58 38.12
C SER A 56 -40.56 -22.11 38.19
N THR A 57 -41.44 -22.69 39.04
CA THR A 57 -41.62 -24.17 39.18
C THR A 57 -41.88 -24.82 37.82
N ARG A 58 -42.65 -24.16 36.93
CA ARG A 58 -42.92 -24.61 35.56
C ARG A 58 -41.61 -24.68 34.72
N GLN A 59 -40.72 -23.74 34.89
CA GLN A 59 -39.41 -23.77 34.19
C GLN A 59 -38.55 -24.91 34.70
N VAL A 60 -38.56 -25.16 36.01
CA VAL A 60 -37.80 -26.29 36.58
C VAL A 60 -38.35 -27.61 36.04
N TYR A 61 -39.69 -27.80 36.00
CA TYR A 61 -40.26 -29.01 35.37
C TYR A 61 -39.90 -29.15 33.90
N ASN A 62 -39.86 -28.07 33.14
CA ASN A 62 -39.44 -28.10 31.75
C ASN A 62 -37.95 -28.46 31.58
N HIS A 63 -37.06 -27.99 32.46
CA HIS A 63 -35.68 -28.39 32.49
C HIS A 63 -35.53 -29.86 32.93
N LEU A 64 -36.29 -30.28 33.93
CA LEU A 64 -36.31 -31.65 34.44
C LEU A 64 -36.71 -32.65 33.33
N ALA A 65 -37.78 -32.36 32.59
CA ALA A 65 -38.25 -33.17 31.48
C ALA A 65 -37.17 -33.35 30.39
N ARG A 66 -36.38 -32.32 30.18
CA ARG A 66 -35.26 -32.38 29.21
C ARG A 66 -34.04 -33.11 29.72
N TYR A 67 -33.77 -33.04 31.02
CA TYR A 67 -32.58 -33.57 31.68
C TYR A 67 -32.71 -35.05 32.05
N ARG A 68 -33.92 -35.48 32.44
CA ARG A 68 -34.21 -36.81 33.00
C ARG A 68 -33.76 -37.99 32.12
N GLY A 69 -33.77 -37.81 30.78
CA GLY A 69 -33.51 -38.91 29.86
C GLY A 69 -32.04 -39.30 29.73
N GLU A 70 -31.13 -38.32 29.78
CA GLU A 70 -29.72 -38.53 29.47
C GLU A 70 -28.77 -37.86 30.47
N ARG A 71 -29.27 -37.09 31.43
CA ARG A 71 -28.52 -36.32 32.45
C ARG A 71 -27.31 -35.54 31.84
N ARG A 72 -27.47 -35.02 30.63
CA ARG A 72 -26.42 -34.26 29.96
C ARG A 72 -26.63 -32.74 30.10
N VAL A 73 -25.59 -32.03 30.57
CA VAL A 73 -25.62 -30.54 30.69
C VAL A 73 -25.99 -29.89 29.39
N SER A 74 -25.51 -30.40 28.24
CA SER A 74 -25.83 -29.88 26.90
C SER A 74 -27.34 -29.90 26.57
N SER A 75 -28.14 -30.76 27.23
CA SER A 75 -29.60 -30.78 27.04
C SER A 75 -30.29 -29.54 27.62
N LEU A 76 -29.63 -28.85 28.56
CA LEU A 76 -30.14 -27.66 29.25
C LEU A 76 -29.74 -26.35 28.57
N LEU A 77 -28.83 -26.41 27.60
CA LEU A 77 -28.44 -25.22 26.83
C LEU A 77 -29.65 -24.61 26.07
N PRO A 78 -29.66 -23.29 25.91
CA PRO A 78 -30.72 -22.62 25.12
C PRO A 78 -30.79 -23.19 23.71
N ARG A 79 -31.90 -23.79 23.36
CA ARG A 79 -32.14 -24.17 21.97
C ARG A 79 -32.45 -22.89 21.21
N LYS A 80 -31.67 -22.60 20.17
CA LYS A 80 -32.15 -21.67 19.15
C LYS A 80 -33.35 -22.33 18.49
N ASP A 81 -34.56 -21.97 18.92
CA ASP A 81 -35.76 -22.38 18.21
C ASP A 81 -35.69 -21.86 16.79
N SER A 82 -35.34 -22.74 15.89
CA SER A 82 -35.26 -22.48 14.45
C SER A 82 -36.64 -22.33 13.79
N ALA A 83 -37.68 -22.60 14.52
CA ALA A 83 -39.05 -22.49 14.01
C ALA A 83 -39.79 -21.27 14.56
N ARG A 84 -39.20 -20.07 14.44
CA ARG A 84 -40.08 -18.90 14.32
C ARG A 84 -40.83 -19.04 13.00
N ARG A 85 -42.14 -19.33 13.05
CA ARG A 85 -43.01 -19.33 11.87
C ARG A 85 -42.64 -18.12 11.01
N ALA A 86 -42.40 -18.38 9.73
CA ALA A 86 -42.11 -17.32 8.78
C ALA A 86 -43.21 -16.25 8.90
N ARG A 87 -42.87 -15.05 9.34
CA ARG A 87 -43.79 -13.94 9.52
C ARG A 87 -44.28 -13.35 8.20
N ILE A 88 -43.74 -13.85 7.10
CA ILE A 88 -44.00 -13.36 5.74
C ILE A 88 -44.45 -14.55 4.91
N SER A 89 -45.45 -14.34 4.05
CA SER A 89 -45.93 -15.37 3.14
C SER A 89 -44.87 -15.73 2.06
N THR A 90 -44.94 -16.91 1.56
CA THR A 90 -44.05 -17.38 0.48
C THR A 90 -44.16 -16.48 -0.76
N SER A 91 -45.34 -15.99 -1.09
CA SER A 91 -45.55 -15.08 -2.22
C SER A 91 -44.79 -13.77 -2.05
N VAL A 92 -44.81 -13.15 -0.87
CA VAL A 92 -44.01 -11.94 -0.59
C VAL A 92 -42.52 -12.21 -0.66
N GLU A 93 -42.03 -13.40 -0.23
CA GLU A 93 -40.61 -13.77 -0.35
C GLU A 93 -40.18 -13.89 -1.84
N VAL A 94 -41.06 -14.39 -2.71
CA VAL A 94 -40.85 -14.45 -4.17
C VAL A 94 -40.71 -13.05 -4.76
N VAL A 95 -41.68 -12.15 -4.46
CA VAL A 95 -41.64 -10.75 -4.92
C VAL A 95 -40.36 -10.05 -4.47
N ILE A 96 -39.94 -10.25 -3.21
CA ILE A 96 -38.70 -9.68 -2.69
C ILE A 96 -37.51 -10.20 -3.51
N ALA A 97 -37.42 -11.51 -3.70
CA ALA A 97 -36.26 -12.14 -4.37
C ALA A 97 -36.15 -11.72 -5.84
N GLU A 98 -37.25 -11.65 -6.56
CA GLU A 98 -37.31 -11.25 -7.96
C GLU A 98 -36.95 -9.76 -8.13
N THR A 99 -37.60 -8.88 -7.39
CA THR A 99 -37.34 -7.44 -7.48
C THR A 99 -35.90 -7.10 -7.08
N LEU A 100 -35.37 -7.73 -6.03
CA LEU A 100 -33.95 -7.56 -5.67
C LEU A 100 -33.02 -8.06 -6.77
N ARG A 101 -33.37 -9.14 -7.47
CA ARG A 101 -32.56 -9.70 -8.56
C ARG A 101 -32.58 -8.80 -9.79
N GLU A 102 -33.72 -8.22 -10.10
CA GLU A 102 -33.93 -7.32 -11.23
C GLU A 102 -33.31 -5.94 -11.01
N MET A 103 -33.51 -5.33 -9.85
CA MET A 103 -33.24 -3.92 -9.63
C MET A 103 -32.05 -3.65 -8.70
N TRP A 104 -31.80 -4.49 -7.68
CA TRP A 104 -30.73 -4.24 -6.72
C TRP A 104 -29.39 -4.81 -7.15
N LEU A 105 -29.42 -5.98 -7.81
CA LEU A 105 -28.19 -6.68 -8.20
C LEU A 105 -27.62 -6.15 -9.53
N GLN A 106 -27.45 -4.83 -9.62
CA GLN A 106 -26.98 -4.11 -10.81
C GLN A 106 -25.63 -3.45 -10.55
N PRO A 107 -24.76 -3.29 -11.59
CA PRO A 107 -23.45 -2.66 -11.47
C PRO A 107 -23.51 -1.19 -11.01
N GLU A 108 -24.60 -0.50 -11.30
CA GLU A 108 -24.87 0.90 -10.93
C GLU A 108 -25.07 1.09 -9.43
N GLN A 109 -25.19 0.00 -8.66
CA GLN A 109 -25.33 -0.03 -7.20
C GLN A 109 -26.48 0.83 -6.67
N PRO A 110 -27.73 0.65 -7.19
CA PRO A 110 -28.85 1.47 -6.74
C PRO A 110 -29.09 1.30 -5.23
N ASP A 111 -29.56 2.39 -4.60
CA ASP A 111 -29.96 2.37 -3.19
C ASP A 111 -31.12 1.41 -2.93
N LEU A 112 -31.17 0.88 -1.71
CA LEU A 112 -32.21 -0.08 -1.35
C LEU A 112 -33.59 0.56 -1.17
N ALA A 113 -33.68 1.83 -0.80
CA ALA A 113 -34.95 2.48 -0.50
C ALA A 113 -35.93 2.50 -1.70
N PRO A 114 -35.54 2.95 -2.90
CA PRO A 114 -36.43 2.91 -4.07
C PRO A 114 -36.90 1.49 -4.43
N ILE A 115 -36.03 0.49 -4.21
CA ILE A 115 -36.35 -0.91 -4.50
C ILE A 115 -37.35 -1.47 -3.51
N VAL A 116 -37.28 -1.06 -2.25
CA VAL A 116 -38.28 -1.41 -1.24
C VAL A 116 -39.63 -0.82 -1.60
N ASP A 117 -39.68 0.40 -2.12
CA ASP A 117 -40.92 1.03 -2.56
C ASP A 117 -41.51 0.30 -3.77
N GLU A 118 -40.72 -0.16 -4.71
CA GLU A 118 -41.16 -1.03 -5.82
C GLU A 118 -41.70 -2.39 -5.30
N ILE A 119 -41.02 -3.02 -4.35
CA ILE A 119 -41.50 -4.26 -3.72
C ILE A 119 -42.86 -4.05 -3.07
N ARG A 120 -43.03 -2.91 -2.41
CA ARG A 120 -44.33 -2.55 -1.78
C ARG A 120 -45.41 -2.37 -2.83
N ALA A 121 -45.12 -1.69 -3.92
CA ALA A 121 -46.05 -1.49 -5.02
C ALA A 121 -46.49 -2.82 -5.65
N ARG A 122 -45.54 -3.71 -5.93
CA ARG A 122 -45.83 -5.07 -6.47
C ARG A 122 -46.66 -5.90 -5.49
N CYS A 123 -46.33 -5.86 -4.19
CA CYS A 123 -47.13 -6.53 -3.17
C CYS A 123 -48.57 -5.97 -3.10
N ALA A 124 -48.72 -4.64 -3.20
CA ALA A 124 -50.04 -4.02 -3.20
C ALA A 124 -50.88 -4.42 -4.42
N ALA A 125 -50.28 -4.49 -5.61
CA ALA A 125 -50.94 -4.93 -6.84
C ALA A 125 -51.45 -6.39 -6.75
N GLU A 126 -50.74 -7.24 -6.00
CA GLU A 126 -51.15 -8.64 -5.76
C GLU A 126 -51.99 -8.82 -4.48
N GLY A 127 -52.36 -7.76 -3.80
CA GLY A 127 -53.16 -7.83 -2.56
C GLY A 127 -52.39 -8.44 -1.38
N LEU A 128 -51.04 -8.43 -1.42
CA LEU A 128 -50.16 -8.97 -0.39
C LEU A 128 -49.79 -7.90 0.62
N LYS A 129 -49.55 -8.31 1.87
CA LYS A 129 -49.07 -7.39 2.92
C LYS A 129 -47.63 -6.96 2.63
N PRO A 130 -47.32 -5.67 2.43
CA PRO A 130 -46.01 -5.19 2.08
C PRO A 130 -44.98 -5.40 3.21
N PRO A 131 -43.72 -5.72 2.88
CA PRO A 131 -42.68 -5.92 3.87
C PRO A 131 -42.11 -4.59 4.38
N ALA A 132 -41.54 -4.62 5.60
CA ALA A 132 -40.77 -3.50 6.14
C ALA A 132 -39.37 -3.44 5.50
N TYR A 133 -38.78 -2.25 5.39
CA TYR A 133 -37.42 -2.02 4.88
C TYR A 133 -36.36 -2.96 5.49
N VAL A 134 -36.37 -3.05 6.83
CA VAL A 134 -35.41 -3.91 7.58
C VAL A 134 -35.56 -5.40 7.21
N THR A 135 -36.78 -5.81 6.84
CA THR A 135 -37.06 -7.17 6.41
C THR A 135 -36.41 -7.45 5.05
N VAL A 136 -36.60 -6.56 4.09
CA VAL A 136 -35.98 -6.67 2.76
C VAL A 136 -34.44 -6.65 2.89
N ALA A 137 -33.89 -5.72 3.68
CA ALA A 137 -32.45 -5.64 3.91
C ALA A 137 -31.86 -6.94 4.48
N LYS A 138 -32.57 -7.60 5.42
CA LYS A 138 -32.16 -8.89 5.98
C LYS A 138 -32.26 -10.06 5.00
N ARG A 139 -33.04 -9.94 3.93
CA ARG A 139 -33.18 -10.97 2.90
C ARG A 139 -32.04 -10.98 1.89
N ILE A 140 -31.37 -9.84 1.68
CA ILE A 140 -30.25 -9.75 0.73
C ILE A 140 -29.22 -10.86 0.93
N PRO A 141 -28.62 -11.09 2.14
CA PRO A 141 -27.66 -12.16 2.35
C PRO A 141 -28.26 -13.57 2.34
N GLN A 142 -29.59 -13.70 2.29
CA GLN A 142 -30.30 -14.97 2.19
C GLN A 142 -30.60 -15.33 0.73
N VAL A 143 -30.85 -14.32 -0.11
CA VAL A 143 -31.18 -14.44 -1.54
C VAL A 143 -29.93 -14.52 -2.38
N PHE A 144 -28.87 -13.76 -2.04
CA PHE A 144 -27.64 -13.69 -2.80
C PHE A 144 -26.44 -14.15 -1.99
N SER A 145 -25.56 -14.90 -2.64
CA SER A 145 -24.24 -15.20 -2.08
C SER A 145 -23.33 -13.96 -2.13
N ALA A 146 -22.36 -13.90 -1.22
CA ALA A 146 -21.35 -12.83 -1.24
C ALA A 146 -20.58 -12.79 -2.59
N GLU A 147 -20.39 -13.96 -3.22
CA GLU A 147 -19.75 -14.06 -4.54
C GLU A 147 -20.61 -13.46 -5.66
N GLU A 148 -21.89 -13.71 -5.63
CA GLU A 148 -22.85 -13.17 -6.61
C GLU A 148 -22.94 -11.64 -6.50
N ILE A 149 -23.03 -11.09 -5.29
CA ILE A 149 -22.97 -9.66 -5.02
C ILE A 149 -21.64 -9.06 -5.53
N ALA A 150 -20.51 -9.71 -5.22
CA ALA A 150 -19.20 -9.25 -5.65
C ALA A 150 -19.05 -9.25 -7.19
N ARG A 151 -19.65 -10.24 -7.86
CA ARG A 151 -19.56 -10.40 -9.33
C ARG A 151 -20.45 -9.41 -10.06
N ARG A 152 -21.69 -9.28 -9.67
CA ARG A 152 -22.70 -8.50 -10.40
C ARG A 152 -22.82 -7.06 -9.94
N ARG A 153 -22.83 -6.82 -8.61
CA ARG A 153 -23.04 -5.48 -8.04
C ARG A 153 -21.75 -4.69 -7.85
N LEU A 154 -20.64 -5.33 -7.47
CA LEU A 154 -19.39 -4.66 -7.11
C LEU A 154 -18.31 -4.72 -8.20
N SER A 155 -18.71 -4.96 -9.46
CA SER A 155 -17.79 -5.02 -10.62
C SER A 155 -16.65 -6.05 -10.49
N GLY A 156 -16.87 -7.11 -9.78
CA GLY A 156 -16.11 -8.37 -9.78
C GLY A 156 -14.71 -8.36 -9.19
N GLY A 157 -13.76 -7.81 -9.88
CA GLY A 157 -12.32 -7.99 -9.67
C GLY A 157 -11.82 -8.03 -8.22
N LYS A 158 -11.69 -6.89 -7.57
CA LYS A 158 -11.13 -6.77 -6.20
C LYS A 158 -12.00 -7.44 -5.13
N HIS A 159 -13.33 -7.41 -5.30
CA HIS A 159 -14.27 -7.97 -4.32
C HIS A 159 -14.30 -9.49 -4.37
N LEU A 160 -14.25 -10.10 -5.55
CA LEU A 160 -14.12 -11.56 -5.71
C LEU A 160 -12.80 -12.08 -5.13
N HIS A 161 -11.71 -11.32 -5.29
CA HIS A 161 -10.43 -11.69 -4.69
C HIS A 161 -10.47 -11.76 -3.16
N ARG A 162 -11.31 -10.95 -2.50
CA ARG A 162 -11.48 -10.99 -1.04
C ARG A 162 -12.20 -12.25 -0.56
N LEU A 163 -13.05 -12.83 -1.39
CA LEU A 163 -13.82 -14.04 -1.06
C LEU A 163 -13.04 -15.33 -1.33
N LYS A 164 -12.00 -15.28 -2.18
CA LYS A 164 -11.17 -16.46 -2.45
C LYS A 164 -10.26 -16.78 -1.28
N PRO A 165 -10.16 -18.06 -0.87
CA PRO A 165 -9.13 -18.47 0.07
C PRO A 165 -7.75 -18.13 -0.51
N ARG A 166 -6.86 -17.65 0.36
CA ARG A 166 -5.50 -17.23 -0.03
C ARG A 166 -4.49 -18.23 0.53
N PRO A 167 -4.36 -19.42 -0.08
CA PRO A 167 -3.42 -20.42 0.34
C PRO A 167 -1.99 -19.99 0.00
N GLY A 168 -1.10 -20.24 0.93
CA GLY A 168 0.33 -20.04 0.75
C GLY A 168 0.81 -18.62 1.07
N TYR A 169 2.01 -18.59 1.57
CA TYR A 169 2.82 -17.39 1.79
C TYR A 169 4.26 -17.71 1.38
N ILE A 170 5.03 -16.69 1.06
CA ILE A 170 6.44 -16.87 0.78
C ILE A 170 7.12 -17.24 2.10
N ARG A 171 7.80 -18.37 2.12
CA ARG A 171 8.61 -18.82 3.25
C ARG A 171 10.08 -18.57 2.96
N ALA A 172 10.83 -18.23 3.98
CA ALA A 172 12.27 -18.15 3.97
C ALA A 172 12.76 -18.70 5.32
N ASN A 173 13.83 -19.49 5.29
CA ASN A 173 14.38 -20.11 6.48
C ASN A 173 15.51 -19.29 7.08
N HIS A 174 16.28 -18.62 6.24
CA HIS A 174 17.43 -17.81 6.62
C HIS A 174 17.18 -16.33 6.31
N ALA A 175 17.78 -15.45 7.08
CA ALA A 175 17.83 -14.03 6.77
C ALA A 175 18.49 -13.82 5.40
N LEU A 176 18.06 -12.81 4.65
CA LEU A 176 18.52 -12.50 3.29
C LEU A 176 18.21 -13.59 2.22
N GLU A 177 17.53 -14.68 2.57
CA GLU A 177 17.10 -15.65 1.57
C GLU A 177 16.06 -15.03 0.61
N VAL A 178 15.05 -14.34 1.17
CA VAL A 178 14.04 -13.63 0.39
C VAL A 178 13.78 -12.27 1.02
N VAL A 179 14.00 -11.22 0.26
CA VAL A 179 13.70 -9.84 0.65
C VAL A 179 12.56 -9.31 -0.23
N GLN A 180 11.56 -8.71 0.38
CA GLN A 180 10.47 -8.03 -0.31
C GLN A 180 10.75 -6.54 -0.36
N ILE A 181 10.58 -5.92 -1.54
CA ILE A 181 10.70 -4.48 -1.71
C ILE A 181 9.37 -3.95 -2.23
N ASP A 182 8.89 -2.89 -1.59
CA ASP A 182 7.67 -2.21 -1.99
C ASP A 182 7.71 -0.74 -1.57
N HIS A 183 6.84 0.07 -2.14
CA HIS A 183 6.81 1.50 -1.92
C HIS A 183 5.39 2.01 -1.73
N THR A 184 5.28 3.10 -0.98
CA THR A 184 4.02 3.77 -0.70
C THR A 184 4.25 5.27 -0.54
N PRO A 185 3.26 6.12 -0.85
CA PRO A 185 3.29 7.49 -0.35
C PRO A 185 3.33 7.48 1.18
N ALA A 186 4.24 8.23 1.78
CA ALA A 186 4.30 8.38 3.24
C ALA A 186 3.05 9.14 3.72
N ASP A 187 2.45 8.71 4.84
CA ASP A 187 1.22 9.34 5.36
C ASP A 187 1.50 10.62 6.15
N ILE A 188 2.43 11.43 5.65
CA ILE A 188 2.89 12.67 6.26
C ILE A 188 3.38 13.65 5.19
N GLN A 189 3.26 14.94 5.47
CA GLN A 189 3.91 16.01 4.72
C GLN A 189 5.11 16.53 5.50
N PHE A 190 6.14 16.95 4.76
CA PHE A 190 7.32 17.59 5.30
C PHE A 190 7.42 19.03 4.77
N VAL A 191 8.26 19.83 5.39
CA VAL A 191 8.57 21.21 4.98
C VAL A 191 10.05 21.32 4.64
N GLU A 192 10.36 22.12 3.64
CA GLU A 192 11.73 22.50 3.29
C GLU A 192 11.79 23.98 3.06
N VAL A 193 12.81 24.65 3.57
CA VAL A 193 13.05 26.07 3.33
C VAL A 193 13.95 26.18 2.10
N THR A 194 13.46 26.81 1.06
CA THR A 194 14.23 27.04 -0.16
C THR A 194 15.15 28.24 -0.01
N CYS A 195 16.21 28.31 -0.81
CA CYS A 195 17.19 29.41 -0.79
C CYS A 195 16.56 30.79 -1.00
N ASP A 196 15.39 30.87 -1.58
CA ASP A 196 14.63 32.11 -1.83
C ASP A 196 13.63 32.44 -0.70
N HIS A 197 13.81 31.84 0.49
CA HIS A 197 12.93 31.98 1.66
C HIS A 197 11.48 31.50 1.43
N GLY A 198 11.25 30.71 0.39
CA GLY A 198 10.00 30.00 0.19
C GLY A 198 9.92 28.73 1.05
N VAL A 199 8.70 28.33 1.41
CA VAL A 199 8.45 27.08 2.12
C VAL A 199 7.83 26.08 1.15
N PHE A 200 8.57 25.03 0.86
CA PHE A 200 8.04 23.89 0.12
C PHE A 200 7.37 22.92 1.08
N VAL A 201 6.16 22.49 0.75
CA VAL A 201 5.42 21.44 1.48
C VAL A 201 5.13 20.31 0.52
N GLY A 202 5.59 19.11 0.85
CA GLY A 202 5.44 17.96 -0.02
C GLY A 202 5.17 16.66 0.72
N ARG A 203 4.65 15.68 0.00
CA ARG A 203 4.43 14.33 0.48
C ARG A 203 5.46 13.40 -0.18
N PRO A 204 6.36 12.78 0.58
CA PRO A 204 7.39 11.92 0.02
C PRO A 204 6.87 10.50 -0.23
N TYR A 205 7.64 9.71 -0.98
CA TYR A 205 7.46 8.29 -1.16
C TYR A 205 8.47 7.53 -0.30
N LEU A 206 7.98 6.52 0.39
CA LEU A 206 8.78 5.60 1.20
C LEU A 206 8.90 4.26 0.47
N THR A 207 10.13 3.82 0.23
CA THR A 207 10.46 2.48 -0.24
C THR A 207 11.12 1.72 0.91
N ILE A 208 10.71 0.49 1.19
CA ILE A 208 11.37 -0.36 2.20
C ILE A 208 11.79 -1.71 1.63
N ALA A 209 12.86 -2.25 2.17
CA ALA A 209 13.32 -3.62 1.97
C ALA A 209 13.09 -4.42 3.26
N ALA A 210 12.28 -5.47 3.17
CA ALA A 210 11.85 -6.27 4.31
C ALA A 210 12.31 -7.74 4.15
N ASP A 211 13.01 -8.25 5.13
CA ASP A 211 13.37 -9.66 5.18
C ASP A 211 12.17 -10.53 5.56
N VAL A 212 11.92 -11.57 4.75
CA VAL A 212 10.75 -12.44 4.92
C VAL A 212 10.91 -13.38 6.11
N ALA A 213 12.13 -13.91 6.33
CA ALA A 213 12.40 -14.89 7.38
C ALA A 213 12.22 -14.30 8.78
N THR A 214 12.75 -13.09 8.99
CA THR A 214 12.81 -12.44 10.31
C THR A 214 11.73 -11.40 10.51
N SER A 215 11.13 -10.90 9.41
CA SER A 215 10.23 -9.74 9.40
C SER A 215 10.95 -8.43 9.81
N SER A 216 12.28 -8.37 9.69
CA SER A 216 13.06 -7.16 9.89
C SER A 216 12.95 -6.23 8.67
N ILE A 217 12.94 -4.93 8.90
CA ILE A 217 13.19 -3.95 7.85
C ILE A 217 14.70 -3.76 7.78
N ILE A 218 15.30 -4.11 6.66
CA ILE A 218 16.76 -4.10 6.48
C ILE A 218 17.26 -2.87 5.73
N GLY A 219 16.37 -2.13 5.07
CA GLY A 219 16.72 -0.90 4.36
C GLY A 219 15.47 -0.09 4.00
N PHE A 220 15.68 1.19 3.76
CA PHE A 220 14.65 2.08 3.25
C PHE A 220 15.25 3.20 2.40
N CYS A 221 14.39 3.87 1.65
CA CYS A 221 14.70 5.09 0.92
C CYS A 221 13.49 6.01 0.97
N LEU A 222 13.73 7.30 1.20
CA LEU A 222 12.74 8.36 1.14
C LEU A 222 13.03 9.23 -0.08
N THR A 223 12.04 9.48 -0.93
CA THR A 223 12.18 10.31 -2.14
C THR A 223 11.00 11.23 -2.33
N LEU A 224 11.23 12.35 -3.00
CA LEU A 224 10.15 13.27 -3.40
C LEU A 224 9.47 12.84 -4.67
N GLU A 225 10.20 12.17 -5.51
CA GLU A 225 9.73 11.70 -6.79
C GLU A 225 8.97 10.40 -6.65
N ARG A 226 8.12 10.14 -7.64
CA ARG A 226 7.44 8.85 -7.73
C ARG A 226 8.47 7.71 -7.72
N PRO A 227 8.09 6.56 -7.15
CA PRO A 227 8.95 5.38 -7.15
C PRO A 227 9.53 5.10 -8.52
N SER A 228 10.83 4.87 -8.54
CA SER A 228 11.61 4.64 -9.74
C SER A 228 12.69 3.59 -9.50
N ARG A 229 13.40 3.20 -10.54
CA ARG A 229 14.59 2.34 -10.43
C ARG A 229 15.61 2.88 -9.42
N LEU A 230 15.75 4.20 -9.40
CA LEU A 230 16.69 4.86 -8.49
C LEU A 230 16.26 4.72 -7.03
N SER A 231 14.98 4.88 -6.70
CA SER A 231 14.51 4.69 -5.32
C SER A 231 14.72 3.26 -4.83
N VAL A 232 14.58 2.28 -5.72
CA VAL A 232 14.87 0.87 -5.41
C VAL A 232 16.36 0.64 -5.23
N ALA A 233 17.19 1.21 -6.10
CA ALA A 233 18.64 1.14 -6.01
C ALA A 233 19.17 1.71 -4.70
N LEU A 234 18.67 2.89 -4.30
CA LEU A 234 18.99 3.53 -3.02
C LEU A 234 18.55 2.67 -1.82
N CYS A 235 17.36 2.11 -1.90
CA CYS A 235 16.84 1.21 -0.87
C CYS A 235 17.70 -0.07 -0.76
N LEU A 236 18.13 -0.64 -1.89
CA LEU A 236 19.02 -1.81 -1.93
C LEU A 236 20.41 -1.46 -1.39
N ALA A 237 21.00 -0.33 -1.79
CA ALA A 237 22.30 0.11 -1.26
C ALA A 237 22.22 0.24 0.27
N HIS A 238 21.19 0.89 0.79
CA HIS A 238 20.96 1.00 2.22
C HIS A 238 20.70 -0.36 2.90
N ALA A 239 20.06 -1.32 2.22
CA ALA A 239 19.81 -2.65 2.75
C ALA A 239 21.05 -3.55 2.75
N MET A 240 21.96 -3.37 1.78
CA MET A 240 23.12 -4.25 1.58
C MET A 240 24.34 -3.83 2.38
N CYS A 241 24.48 -2.55 2.70
CA CYS A 241 25.65 -1.98 3.36
C CYS A 241 25.47 -1.79 4.88
N PRO A 242 26.57 -1.80 5.65
CA PRO A 242 26.58 -1.39 7.05
C PRO A 242 26.01 0.02 7.21
N LYS A 243 25.38 0.29 8.36
CA LYS A 243 24.67 1.55 8.60
C LYS A 243 25.30 2.43 9.68
N ALA A 244 26.43 2.01 10.23
CA ALA A 244 27.05 2.74 11.35
C ALA A 244 27.32 4.21 11.03
N ASP A 245 27.97 4.49 9.89
CA ASP A 245 28.29 5.85 9.46
C ASP A 245 27.03 6.64 9.12
N TRP A 246 26.09 6.01 8.40
CA TRP A 246 24.80 6.60 8.05
C TRP A 246 23.99 7.00 9.29
N LEU A 247 24.00 6.18 10.34
CA LEU A 247 23.33 6.45 11.62
C LEU A 247 24.04 7.59 12.38
N ALA A 248 25.39 7.56 12.41
CA ALA A 248 26.20 8.59 13.06
C ALA A 248 25.96 9.98 12.45
N GLU A 249 25.96 10.07 11.10
CA GLU A 249 25.65 11.33 10.38
C GLU A 249 24.28 11.92 10.75
N ARG A 250 23.32 11.07 11.11
CA ARG A 250 21.95 11.48 11.49
C ARG A 250 21.73 11.58 12.99
N GLY A 251 22.79 11.46 13.79
CA GLY A 251 22.75 11.53 15.25
C GLY A 251 21.87 10.44 15.87
N ILE A 252 21.83 9.24 15.29
CA ILE A 252 21.09 8.09 15.81
C ILE A 252 22.06 7.16 16.54
N ALA A 253 21.94 7.08 17.87
CA ALA A 253 22.78 6.23 18.71
C ALA A 253 22.33 4.76 18.78
N HIS A 254 21.15 4.42 18.25
CA HIS A 254 20.59 3.08 18.30
C HIS A 254 21.16 2.20 17.17
N PRO A 255 21.57 0.96 17.46
CA PRO A 255 22.15 0.06 16.46
C PRO A 255 21.08 -0.43 15.46
N TRP A 256 21.49 -0.57 14.20
CA TRP A 256 20.73 -1.20 13.15
C TRP A 256 21.66 -2.10 12.31
N GLU A 257 21.82 -3.33 12.77
CA GLU A 257 22.81 -4.28 12.24
C GLU A 257 22.29 -5.21 11.13
N MET A 258 21.01 -5.03 10.73
CA MET A 258 20.40 -5.83 9.68
C MET A 258 20.83 -5.29 8.31
N TYR A 259 21.78 -5.94 7.67
CA TYR A 259 22.25 -5.61 6.31
C TYR A 259 22.84 -6.85 5.65
N GLY A 260 23.00 -6.78 4.33
CA GLY A 260 23.67 -7.80 3.55
C GLY A 260 22.98 -8.05 2.21
N ARG A 261 23.63 -8.84 1.38
CA ARG A 261 23.20 -9.16 0.03
C ARG A 261 22.05 -10.18 0.03
N PRO A 262 20.84 -9.83 -0.48
CA PRO A 262 19.75 -10.79 -0.64
C PRO A 262 20.10 -11.89 -1.66
N LYS A 263 19.66 -13.12 -1.43
CA LYS A 263 19.70 -14.18 -2.47
C LYS A 263 18.61 -13.95 -3.51
N GLN A 264 17.44 -13.53 -3.07
CA GLN A 264 16.30 -13.26 -3.93
C GLN A 264 15.55 -12.01 -3.45
N ILE A 265 15.17 -11.16 -4.39
CA ILE A 265 14.22 -10.07 -4.13
C ILE A 265 12.88 -10.38 -4.75
N VAL A 266 11.80 -10.02 -4.05
CA VAL A 266 10.43 -10.09 -4.52
C VAL A 266 9.88 -8.69 -4.65
N VAL A 267 9.52 -8.31 -5.87
CA VAL A 267 9.05 -6.97 -6.23
C VAL A 267 7.69 -7.05 -6.90
N ASP A 268 6.95 -5.93 -6.94
CA ASP A 268 5.70 -5.89 -7.70
C ASP A 268 5.97 -5.88 -9.22
N SER A 269 4.93 -6.13 -10.02
CA SER A 269 4.99 -6.13 -11.50
C SER A 269 5.12 -4.72 -12.10
N ALA A 270 5.53 -3.74 -11.32
CA ALA A 270 5.69 -2.37 -11.76
C ALA A 270 6.85 -2.25 -12.77
N LYS A 271 6.75 -1.28 -13.70
CA LYS A 271 7.68 -1.12 -14.84
C LYS A 271 9.12 -0.86 -14.41
N GLU A 272 9.31 -0.20 -13.27
CA GLU A 272 10.63 0.12 -12.70
C GLU A 272 11.49 -1.12 -12.44
N PHE A 273 10.87 -2.26 -12.12
CA PHE A 273 11.56 -3.52 -11.86
C PHE A 273 11.85 -4.37 -13.10
N GLN A 274 11.30 -4.00 -14.27
CA GLN A 274 11.43 -4.75 -15.52
C GLN A 274 12.57 -4.20 -16.41
N SER A 275 13.32 -3.20 -15.96
CA SER A 275 14.37 -2.60 -16.76
C SER A 275 15.61 -3.48 -16.86
N SER A 276 16.26 -3.46 -18.02
CA SER A 276 17.49 -4.21 -18.27
C SER A 276 18.64 -3.82 -17.31
N THR A 277 18.73 -2.54 -16.94
CA THR A 277 19.74 -2.04 -16.00
C THR A 277 19.53 -2.61 -14.59
N PHE A 278 18.30 -2.62 -14.10
CA PHE A 278 17.97 -3.19 -12.79
C PHE A 278 18.25 -4.70 -12.75
N THR A 279 17.85 -5.41 -13.81
CA THR A 279 18.11 -6.85 -13.93
C THR A 279 19.59 -7.16 -13.98
N LYS A 280 20.38 -6.39 -14.75
CA LYS A 280 21.84 -6.54 -14.81
C LYS A 280 22.49 -6.24 -13.45
N GLY A 281 22.12 -5.13 -12.80
CA GLY A 281 22.64 -4.78 -11.48
C GLY A 281 22.36 -5.87 -10.43
N CYS A 282 21.17 -6.46 -10.43
CA CYS A 282 20.87 -7.59 -9.55
C CYS A 282 21.72 -8.82 -9.91
N ALA A 283 21.93 -9.11 -11.20
CA ALA A 283 22.75 -10.23 -11.65
C ALA A 283 24.22 -10.06 -11.27
N ASP A 284 24.77 -8.85 -11.34
CA ASP A 284 26.16 -8.53 -10.95
C ASP A 284 26.40 -8.84 -9.45
N PHE A 285 25.37 -8.70 -8.63
CA PHE A 285 25.41 -9.10 -7.21
C PHE A 285 24.92 -10.54 -6.96
N GLY A 286 24.56 -11.30 -7.99
CA GLY A 286 24.00 -12.65 -7.84
C GLY A 286 22.63 -12.67 -7.15
N ILE A 287 21.85 -11.60 -7.29
CA ILE A 287 20.51 -11.45 -6.71
C ILE A 287 19.46 -11.93 -7.72
N ALA A 288 18.69 -12.96 -7.37
CA ALA A 288 17.57 -13.41 -8.18
C ALA A 288 16.36 -12.47 -8.03
N ILE A 289 15.73 -12.12 -9.13
CA ILE A 289 14.51 -11.29 -9.13
C ILE A 289 13.29 -12.17 -9.33
N ARG A 290 12.29 -12.02 -8.47
CA ARG A 290 10.97 -12.63 -8.61
C ARG A 290 9.90 -11.56 -8.62
N THR A 291 9.19 -11.43 -9.73
CA THR A 291 8.03 -10.55 -9.83
C THR A 291 6.78 -11.21 -9.27
N ARG A 292 5.95 -10.43 -8.60
CA ARG A 292 4.62 -10.87 -8.13
C ARG A 292 3.65 -10.89 -9.31
N ASN A 293 3.00 -12.02 -9.57
CA ASN A 293 1.97 -12.09 -10.58
C ASN A 293 0.74 -11.26 -10.18
N LYS A 294 0.11 -10.59 -11.13
CA LYS A 294 -1.17 -9.90 -10.92
C LYS A 294 -2.18 -10.88 -10.31
N GLY A 295 -2.81 -10.50 -9.20
CA GLY A 295 -3.78 -11.36 -8.49
C GLY A 295 -3.21 -12.16 -7.32
N THR A 296 -1.90 -12.18 -7.08
CA THR A 296 -1.27 -12.81 -5.91
C THR A 296 -0.82 -11.81 -4.84
N VAL A 297 -1.64 -10.78 -4.61
CA VAL A 297 -1.38 -9.68 -3.67
C VAL A 297 -0.96 -10.19 -2.27
N HIS A 298 -1.52 -11.31 -1.82
CA HIS A 298 -1.18 -11.91 -0.53
C HIS A 298 0.28 -12.35 -0.37
N ARG A 299 1.05 -12.49 -1.47
CA ARG A 299 2.48 -12.81 -1.42
C ARG A 299 3.38 -11.64 -1.08
N GLY A 300 2.87 -10.40 -1.08
CA GLY A 300 3.54 -9.20 -0.59
C GLY A 300 3.25 -8.85 0.86
N GLY A 301 2.51 -9.69 1.57
CA GLY A 301 1.92 -9.35 2.87
C GLY A 301 2.92 -9.06 4.02
N VAL A 302 4.22 -9.34 3.87
CA VAL A 302 5.22 -8.94 4.87
C VAL A 302 5.54 -7.46 4.68
N VAL A 303 6.01 -7.05 3.52
CA VAL A 303 6.42 -5.68 3.24
C VAL A 303 5.24 -4.69 3.34
N GLU A 304 4.06 -5.05 2.80
CA GLU A 304 2.85 -4.22 2.89
C GLU A 304 2.44 -3.93 4.34
N ARG A 305 2.51 -4.96 5.20
CA ARG A 305 2.20 -4.81 6.63
C ARG A 305 3.23 -3.94 7.34
N LEU A 306 4.51 -4.05 6.98
CA LEU A 306 5.59 -3.25 7.57
C LEU A 306 5.50 -1.79 7.13
N LEU A 307 5.22 -1.52 5.86
CA LEU A 307 4.87 -0.17 5.37
C LEU A 307 3.69 0.42 6.15
N GLY A 308 2.65 -0.40 6.37
CA GLY A 308 1.50 0.01 7.18
C GLY A 308 1.86 0.36 8.63
N LYS A 309 2.81 -0.36 9.25
CA LYS A 309 3.30 -0.06 10.60
C LYS A 309 4.06 1.26 10.64
N VAL A 310 5.01 1.48 9.73
CA VAL A 310 5.75 2.75 9.64
C VAL A 310 4.79 3.91 9.42
N ASN A 311 3.86 3.79 8.47
CA ASN A 311 2.84 4.81 8.23
C ASN A 311 1.93 5.05 9.46
N THR A 312 1.73 4.05 10.30
CA THR A 312 0.98 4.24 11.57
C THR A 312 1.73 5.18 12.51
N VAL A 313 3.05 5.08 12.60
CA VAL A 313 3.88 6.02 13.38
C VAL A 313 3.83 7.40 12.73
N LEU A 314 3.99 7.50 11.42
CA LEU A 314 3.96 8.79 10.71
C LEU A 314 2.63 9.54 10.89
N ARG A 315 1.51 8.82 10.98
CA ARG A 315 0.20 9.43 11.26
C ARG A 315 0.06 10.01 12.68
N SER A 316 0.98 9.74 13.58
CA SER A 316 1.01 10.39 14.90
C SER A 316 1.83 11.69 14.92
N LEU A 317 2.53 12.01 13.82
CA LEU A 317 3.40 13.18 13.72
C LEU A 317 2.68 14.40 13.11
N PRO A 318 3.17 15.62 13.35
CA PRO A 318 2.64 16.83 12.71
C PRO A 318 2.77 16.77 11.19
N GLY A 319 1.72 17.17 10.47
CA GLY A 319 1.68 17.07 9.00
C GLY A 319 1.10 15.75 8.47
N LYS A 320 0.52 14.89 9.31
CA LYS A 320 -0.13 13.64 8.90
C LYS A 320 -1.17 13.86 7.79
N THR A 321 -1.24 12.95 6.82
CA THR A 321 -2.22 13.03 5.72
C THR A 321 -3.46 12.14 5.91
N GLY A 322 -3.44 11.22 6.90
CA GLY A 322 -4.49 10.22 7.10
C GLY A 322 -4.47 9.09 6.05
N ARG A 323 -5.28 8.06 6.26
CA ARG A 323 -5.46 6.94 5.31
C ARG A 323 -6.39 7.32 4.16
N SER A 324 -7.31 8.22 4.41
CA SER A 324 -8.30 8.73 3.46
C SER A 324 -8.67 10.17 3.80
N ILE A 325 -9.39 10.83 2.89
CA ILE A 325 -9.92 12.17 3.12
C ILE A 325 -10.87 12.17 4.34
N ALA A 326 -11.70 11.14 4.47
CA ALA A 326 -12.61 10.98 5.61
C ALA A 326 -11.88 10.78 6.94
N ASP A 327 -10.75 10.04 6.95
CA ASP A 327 -9.92 9.83 8.14
C ASP A 327 -9.14 11.09 8.55
N ARG A 328 -8.84 11.97 7.60
CA ARG A 328 -8.18 13.25 7.85
C ARG A 328 -9.13 14.28 8.48
N GLY A 329 -10.42 14.30 8.08
CA GLY A 329 -11.40 15.31 8.49
C GLY A 329 -10.90 16.73 8.19
N ASP A 330 -11.10 17.66 9.12
CA ASP A 330 -10.70 19.07 9.00
C ASP A 330 -9.22 19.35 9.35
N TYR A 331 -8.39 18.28 9.51
CA TYR A 331 -6.97 18.45 9.83
C TYR A 331 -6.20 19.00 8.61
N SER A 332 -5.68 20.20 8.73
CA SER A 332 -4.84 20.85 7.71
C SER A 332 -3.40 20.31 7.80
N SER A 333 -3.09 19.30 6.97
CA SER A 333 -1.76 18.67 6.98
C SER A 333 -0.66 19.65 6.59
N ASP A 334 -0.94 20.53 5.62
CA ASP A 334 0.02 21.49 5.06
C ASP A 334 0.41 22.56 6.08
N GLU A 335 -0.56 23.02 6.89
CA GLU A 335 -0.33 24.05 7.90
C GLU A 335 0.42 23.50 9.11
N ARG A 336 0.21 22.23 9.39
CA ARG A 336 0.79 21.55 10.56
C ARG A 336 2.07 20.80 10.24
N ALA A 337 2.48 20.73 8.98
CA ALA A 337 3.77 20.16 8.60
C ALA A 337 4.90 21.03 9.18
N SER A 338 5.80 20.42 9.93
CA SER A 338 6.91 21.10 10.61
C SER A 338 8.24 20.35 10.49
N LEU A 339 8.22 19.09 10.07
CA LEU A 339 9.43 18.29 9.93
C LEU A 339 10.12 18.59 8.60
N THR A 340 11.41 18.85 8.62
CA THR A 340 12.24 18.87 7.40
C THR A 340 12.38 17.47 6.83
N PHE A 341 12.83 17.37 5.58
CA PHE A 341 13.08 16.07 4.94
C PHE A 341 14.06 15.21 5.76
N ALA A 342 15.17 15.80 6.22
CA ALA A 342 16.15 15.13 7.05
C ALA A 342 15.59 14.69 8.42
N ALA A 343 14.78 15.55 9.07
CA ALA A 343 14.13 15.21 10.33
C ALA A 343 13.12 14.06 10.15
N LEU A 344 12.38 14.08 9.05
CA LEU A 344 11.44 13.00 8.71
C LEU A 344 12.17 11.69 8.42
N GLU A 345 13.28 11.72 7.67
CA GLU A 345 14.12 10.55 7.43
C GLU A 345 14.63 9.94 8.74
N ARG A 346 15.06 10.79 9.67
CA ARG A 346 15.45 10.37 11.02
C ARG A 346 14.29 9.74 11.81
N CYS A 347 13.10 10.32 11.78
CA CYS A 347 11.91 9.74 12.42
C CYS A 347 11.54 8.37 11.86
N ILE A 348 11.63 8.20 10.54
CA ILE A 348 11.37 6.91 9.87
C ILE A 348 12.42 5.87 10.30
N ALA A 349 13.70 6.25 10.34
CA ALA A 349 14.76 5.37 10.81
C ALA A 349 14.52 4.88 12.24
N LEU A 350 14.17 5.81 13.16
CA LEU A 350 13.84 5.47 14.54
C LEU A 350 12.61 4.55 14.65
N ALA A 351 11.57 4.78 13.85
CA ALA A 351 10.39 3.92 13.81
C ALA A 351 10.72 2.51 13.27
N ILE A 352 11.65 2.40 12.34
CA ILE A 352 12.14 1.12 11.82
C ILE A 352 12.98 0.40 12.88
N ILE A 353 13.86 1.09 13.57
CA ILE A 353 14.69 0.51 14.63
C ILE A 353 13.79 0.03 15.78
N ASP A 354 12.81 0.82 16.20
CA ASP A 354 11.81 0.41 17.19
C ASP A 354 11.07 -0.86 16.75
N HIS A 355 10.59 -0.90 15.49
CA HIS A 355 9.97 -2.10 14.96
C HIS A 355 10.90 -3.33 15.02
N ASN A 356 12.16 -3.17 14.64
CA ASN A 356 13.12 -4.26 14.61
C ASN A 356 13.47 -4.80 16.01
N GLN A 357 13.35 -3.96 17.03
CA GLN A 357 13.64 -4.30 18.43
C GLN A 357 12.40 -4.69 19.24
N THR A 358 11.19 -4.43 18.73
CA THR A 358 9.94 -4.67 19.44
C THR A 358 9.37 -6.05 19.13
N GLN A 359 8.89 -6.75 20.16
CA GLN A 359 8.23 -8.05 20.01
C GLN A 359 6.96 -7.95 19.16
N ASN A 360 6.85 -8.83 18.18
CA ASN A 360 5.63 -8.99 17.41
C ASN A 360 4.58 -9.73 18.24
N ALA A 361 3.52 -9.04 18.65
CA ALA A 361 2.47 -9.59 19.50
C ALA A 361 1.82 -10.89 18.96
N ARG A 362 1.75 -11.08 17.65
CA ARG A 362 1.16 -12.28 17.03
C ARG A 362 2.12 -13.44 16.94
N LYS A 363 3.39 -13.19 16.60
CA LYS A 363 4.41 -14.21 16.40
C LYS A 363 5.21 -14.49 17.67
N LEU A 364 5.12 -13.61 18.65
CA LEU A 364 5.91 -13.60 19.89
C LEU A 364 7.44 -13.60 19.63
N THR A 365 7.86 -13.06 18.48
CA THR A 365 9.27 -12.98 18.07
C THR A 365 9.70 -11.54 17.96
N VAL A 366 10.97 -11.27 18.25
CA VAL A 366 11.63 -9.97 18.08
C VAL A 366 12.45 -10.04 16.79
N PRO A 367 12.22 -9.15 15.80
CA PRO A 367 12.90 -9.23 14.50
C PRO A 367 14.44 -9.24 14.59
N CYS A 368 15.06 -8.43 15.48
CA CYS A 368 16.51 -8.40 15.63
C CYS A 368 17.06 -9.73 16.17
N LEU A 369 16.40 -10.35 17.15
CA LEU A 369 16.82 -11.65 17.69
C LEU A 369 16.65 -12.78 16.67
N GLU A 370 15.56 -12.72 15.87
CA GLU A 370 15.38 -13.66 14.76
C GLU A 370 16.44 -13.46 13.66
N TRP A 371 16.87 -12.23 13.44
CA TRP A 371 17.95 -11.90 12.52
C TRP A 371 19.27 -12.54 12.95
N GLU A 372 19.70 -12.31 14.19
CA GLU A 372 20.92 -12.91 14.75
C GLU A 372 20.91 -14.43 14.66
N ARG A 373 19.77 -15.03 14.97
CA ARG A 373 19.61 -16.50 14.93
C ARG A 373 19.66 -17.09 13.51
N ARG A 374 19.20 -16.34 12.51
CA ARG A 374 19.00 -16.83 11.15
C ARG A 374 19.94 -16.24 10.11
N ARG A 375 20.76 -15.26 10.48
CA ARG A 375 21.68 -14.66 9.52
C ARG A 375 22.71 -15.71 9.05
N PRO A 376 22.94 -15.82 7.72
CA PRO A 376 24.03 -16.63 7.22
C PRO A 376 25.36 -15.96 7.56
N PRO A 377 26.49 -16.70 7.57
CA PRO A 377 27.81 -16.09 7.57
C PRO A 377 27.90 -15.11 6.38
N ILE A 378 28.38 -13.91 6.64
CA ILE A 378 28.60 -12.92 5.57
C ILE A 378 29.97 -13.21 4.97
N ASP A 379 30.00 -13.81 3.78
CA ASP A 379 31.25 -14.19 3.12
C ASP A 379 32.11 -12.96 2.74
N ARG A 380 31.45 -11.88 2.32
CA ARG A 380 32.08 -10.58 2.03
C ARG A 380 31.08 -9.47 2.30
N PRO A 381 31.31 -8.63 3.30
CA PRO A 381 30.49 -7.44 3.49
C PRO A 381 30.68 -6.49 2.29
N ILE A 382 29.62 -5.81 1.91
CA ILE A 382 29.68 -4.73 0.92
C ILE A 382 29.71 -3.44 1.74
N ASP A 383 30.89 -2.86 1.85
CA ASP A 383 31.12 -1.71 2.73
C ASP A 383 30.93 -0.37 2.01
N ASP A 384 30.87 -0.38 0.67
CA ASP A 384 30.73 0.82 -0.16
C ASP A 384 29.32 0.92 -0.78
N PRO A 385 28.44 1.79 -0.24
CA PRO A 385 27.11 2.05 -0.80
C PRO A 385 27.16 2.62 -2.23
N ASP A 386 28.20 3.39 -2.55
CA ASP A 386 28.34 3.99 -3.88
C ASP A 386 28.63 2.92 -4.92
N HIS A 387 29.43 1.91 -4.57
CA HIS A 387 29.65 0.76 -5.44
C HIS A 387 28.35 0.00 -5.74
N VAL A 388 27.50 -0.20 -4.74
CA VAL A 388 26.18 -0.81 -4.95
C VAL A 388 25.33 0.07 -5.85
N LEU A 389 25.27 1.37 -5.57
CA LEU A 389 24.46 2.32 -6.32
C LEU A 389 24.88 2.36 -7.80
N LEU A 390 26.17 2.44 -8.09
CA LEU A 390 26.72 2.50 -9.46
C LEU A 390 26.23 1.34 -10.35
N ASN A 391 25.99 0.17 -9.76
CA ASN A 391 25.49 -0.98 -10.52
C ASN A 391 24.01 -0.86 -10.92
N PHE A 392 23.27 0.04 -10.30
CA PHE A 392 21.84 0.27 -10.57
C PHE A 392 21.56 1.60 -11.24
N LEU A 393 22.56 2.50 -11.36
CA LEU A 393 22.40 3.77 -12.05
C LEU A 393 22.09 3.57 -13.54
N PRO A 394 21.36 4.51 -14.16
CA PRO A 394 21.15 4.53 -15.59
C PRO A 394 22.46 4.43 -16.37
N ARG A 395 22.54 3.51 -17.31
CA ARG A 395 23.72 3.26 -18.16
C ARG A 395 23.45 3.70 -19.59
N THR A 396 24.48 4.21 -20.23
CA THR A 396 24.49 4.54 -21.67
C THR A 396 25.89 4.38 -22.22
N THR A 397 26.04 4.40 -23.53
CA THR A 397 27.34 4.34 -24.19
C THR A 397 27.60 5.64 -24.93
N ARG A 398 28.86 6.12 -24.94
CA ARG A 398 29.28 7.31 -25.70
C ARG A 398 30.65 7.11 -26.27
N ARG A 399 30.87 7.69 -27.44
CA ARG A 399 32.24 7.77 -28.01
C ARG A 399 32.99 8.90 -27.33
N ILE A 400 34.26 8.64 -27.07
CA ILE A 400 35.18 9.67 -26.55
C ILE A 400 35.61 10.62 -27.66
N SER A 401 35.69 11.89 -27.35
CA SER A 401 36.12 12.97 -28.23
C SER A 401 37.37 13.65 -27.66
N PRO A 402 38.04 14.55 -28.40
CA PRO A 402 39.14 15.36 -27.85
C PRO A 402 38.70 16.23 -26.65
N GLN A 403 37.41 16.53 -26.51
CA GLN A 403 36.88 17.26 -25.38
C GLN A 403 36.49 16.36 -24.20
N GLY A 404 36.69 15.07 -24.30
CA GLY A 404 36.24 14.06 -23.34
C GLY A 404 34.95 13.38 -23.81
N VAL A 405 34.05 13.11 -22.89
CA VAL A 405 32.78 12.45 -23.16
C VAL A 405 31.64 13.45 -22.98
N SER A 406 30.74 13.54 -23.97
CA SER A 406 29.60 14.45 -23.93
C SER A 406 28.32 13.70 -23.59
N LEU A 407 27.61 14.15 -22.52
CA LEU A 407 26.32 13.63 -22.11
C LEU A 407 25.42 14.79 -21.67
N PHE A 408 24.13 14.78 -22.08
CA PHE A 408 23.16 15.85 -21.81
C PHE A 408 23.63 17.26 -22.30
N ALA A 409 24.54 17.29 -23.31
CA ALA A 409 25.23 18.50 -23.76
C ALA A 409 26.09 19.17 -22.66
N ILE A 410 26.64 18.38 -21.78
CA ILE A 410 27.72 18.70 -20.85
C ILE A 410 28.92 17.87 -21.27
N ASP A 411 30.11 18.49 -21.35
CA ASP A 411 31.35 17.78 -21.57
C ASP A 411 32.01 17.43 -20.24
N TYR A 412 32.41 16.17 -20.15
CA TYR A 412 33.03 15.59 -18.96
C TYR A 412 34.46 15.16 -19.32
N PHE A 413 35.42 15.55 -18.49
CA PHE A 413 36.84 15.25 -18.73
C PHE A 413 37.59 15.10 -17.41
N GLU A 414 38.45 14.08 -17.37
CA GLU A 414 39.46 13.88 -16.35
C GLU A 414 40.77 13.45 -17.01
N HIS A 415 41.90 13.74 -16.35
CA HIS A 415 43.24 13.48 -16.89
C HIS A 415 43.49 12.03 -17.32
N TRP A 416 42.88 11.07 -16.62
CA TRP A 416 43.04 9.65 -16.95
C TRP A 416 42.36 9.26 -18.29
N LEU A 417 41.51 10.11 -18.85
CA LEU A 417 40.94 9.91 -20.19
C LEU A 417 41.91 10.26 -21.31
N GLY A 418 43.01 10.96 -21.01
CA GLY A 418 43.98 11.40 -22.03
C GLY A 418 44.49 10.26 -22.94
N PRO A 419 44.99 9.14 -22.39
CA PRO A 419 45.42 7.97 -23.20
C PRO A 419 44.26 7.37 -24.03
N LEU A 420 43.04 7.43 -23.55
CA LEU A 420 41.87 6.95 -24.28
C LEU A 420 41.52 7.88 -25.45
N VAL A 421 41.64 9.19 -25.24
CA VAL A 421 41.47 10.17 -26.32
C VAL A 421 42.46 9.95 -27.43
N ALA A 422 43.74 9.63 -27.10
CA ALA A 422 44.79 9.39 -28.09
C ALA A 422 44.52 8.17 -28.99
N ARG A 423 43.81 7.16 -28.48
CA ARG A 423 43.44 5.92 -29.20
C ARG A 423 41.96 5.82 -29.58
N ARG A 424 41.20 6.94 -29.52
CA ARG A 424 39.71 7.00 -29.69
C ARG A 424 39.21 6.31 -30.96
N ASP A 425 39.97 6.35 -32.04
CA ASP A 425 39.58 5.80 -33.34
C ASP A 425 39.51 4.25 -33.34
N ARG A 426 40.16 3.62 -32.34
CA ARG A 426 40.22 2.17 -32.16
C ARG A 426 39.39 1.68 -30.99
N LEU A 427 38.74 2.61 -30.23
CA LEU A 427 37.94 2.28 -29.08
C LEU A 427 36.47 2.13 -29.46
N GLU A 428 35.87 1.08 -28.92
CA GLU A 428 34.41 0.97 -28.85
C GLU A 428 33.82 2.10 -27.98
N PRO A 429 32.55 2.42 -28.16
CA PRO A 429 31.87 3.38 -27.27
C PRO A 429 32.06 2.98 -25.80
N LEU A 430 32.46 3.94 -24.96
CA LEU A 430 32.68 3.71 -23.53
C LEU A 430 31.33 3.54 -22.81
N ASP A 431 31.26 2.54 -21.93
CA ASP A 431 30.16 2.38 -21.00
C ASP A 431 30.25 3.45 -19.92
N LEU A 432 29.16 4.13 -19.69
CA LEU A 432 29.03 5.13 -18.63
C LEU A 432 27.73 5.04 -17.88
N CYS A 433 27.75 5.47 -16.64
CA CYS A 433 26.55 5.64 -15.83
C CYS A 433 26.54 7.02 -15.15
N TYR A 434 25.37 7.45 -14.76
CA TYR A 434 25.16 8.76 -14.16
C TYR A 434 24.07 8.71 -13.11
N ASP A 435 24.17 9.56 -12.09
CA ASP A 435 23.11 9.77 -11.12
C ASP A 435 22.21 10.93 -11.58
N PRO A 436 20.93 10.72 -11.88
CA PRO A 436 20.03 11.80 -12.27
C PRO A 436 19.86 12.88 -11.21
N ARG A 437 20.18 12.61 -9.95
CA ARG A 437 20.12 13.58 -8.85
C ARG A 437 21.31 14.52 -8.82
N ASP A 438 22.45 14.08 -9.40
CA ASP A 438 23.69 14.84 -9.47
C ASP A 438 24.47 14.54 -10.73
N ILE A 439 24.28 15.35 -11.77
CA ILE A 439 25.01 15.27 -13.01
C ILE A 439 26.27 16.18 -13.03
N SER A 440 26.76 16.63 -11.88
CA SER A 440 28.05 17.31 -11.78
C SER A 440 29.22 16.39 -12.16
N ARG A 441 29.02 15.08 -12.04
CA ARG A 441 29.94 14.01 -12.43
C ARG A 441 29.19 12.87 -13.10
N ILE A 442 29.91 12.12 -13.94
CA ILE A 442 29.48 10.83 -14.46
C ILE A 442 30.51 9.77 -14.08
N TYR A 443 30.18 8.51 -14.27
CA TYR A 443 31.12 7.42 -14.05
C TYR A 443 31.34 6.68 -15.36
N ILE A 444 32.58 6.45 -15.72
CA ILE A 444 32.95 5.77 -16.95
C ILE A 444 33.67 4.46 -16.56
N ALA A 445 33.27 3.35 -17.17
CA ALA A 445 33.98 2.09 -17.03
C ALA A 445 35.30 2.18 -17.83
N ASP A 446 36.39 2.12 -17.13
CA ASP A 446 37.71 2.05 -17.77
C ASP A 446 37.76 0.81 -18.68
N PRO A 447 38.00 0.95 -20.00
CA PRO A 447 37.90 -0.17 -20.94
C PRO A 447 38.94 -1.26 -20.67
N ASP A 448 40.08 -0.91 -20.04
CA ASP A 448 41.19 -1.84 -19.78
C ASP A 448 40.96 -2.59 -18.44
N THR A 449 40.52 -1.90 -17.39
CA THR A 449 40.37 -2.47 -16.04
C THR A 449 38.95 -2.84 -15.68
N ARG A 450 37.95 -2.35 -16.42
CA ARG A 450 36.49 -2.48 -16.14
C ARG A 450 36.06 -1.85 -14.82
N VAL A 451 36.89 -1.02 -14.20
CA VAL A 451 36.56 -0.29 -12.97
C VAL A 451 35.82 1.00 -13.32
N TRP A 452 34.75 1.28 -12.60
CA TRP A 452 34.02 2.55 -12.71
C TRP A 452 34.81 3.68 -12.07
N ARG A 453 35.11 4.73 -12.86
CA ARG A 453 35.87 5.89 -12.41
C ARG A 453 35.06 7.17 -12.58
N PRO A 454 35.01 8.05 -11.57
CA PRO A 454 34.32 9.31 -11.66
C PRO A 454 35.00 10.24 -12.68
N VAL A 455 34.18 11.00 -13.40
CA VAL A 455 34.63 12.03 -14.36
C VAL A 455 33.80 13.27 -14.14
N GLY A 456 34.47 14.35 -13.75
CA GLY A 456 33.85 15.62 -13.47
C GLY A 456 33.54 16.41 -14.77
N ARG A 457 32.76 17.46 -14.62
CA ARG A 457 32.46 18.40 -15.71
C ARG A 457 33.71 19.16 -16.12
N ARG A 458 33.95 19.27 -17.42
CA ARG A 458 35.10 20.00 -17.99
C ARG A 458 35.10 21.49 -17.64
N ASP A 459 33.95 22.09 -17.43
CA ASP A 459 33.81 23.50 -17.03
C ASP A 459 34.18 23.76 -15.56
N GLY A 460 34.63 22.73 -14.83
CA GLY A 460 35.02 22.82 -13.42
C GLY A 460 33.88 23.10 -12.45
N MET A 461 32.63 23.06 -12.90
CA MET A 461 31.49 23.24 -11.99
C MET A 461 31.28 21.99 -11.16
N THR A 462 31.51 22.12 -9.86
CA THR A 462 31.32 21.05 -8.85
C THR A 462 29.97 21.13 -8.15
N VAL A 463 29.19 22.18 -8.42
CA VAL A 463 27.87 22.34 -7.81
C VAL A 463 26.93 21.24 -8.32
N SER A 464 26.35 20.50 -7.39
CA SER A 464 25.36 19.47 -7.68
C SER A 464 24.17 20.09 -8.42
N ILE A 465 23.80 19.50 -9.55
CA ILE A 465 22.64 19.86 -10.35
C ILE A 465 21.93 18.59 -10.79
N THR A 466 20.62 18.58 -10.65
CA THR A 466 19.83 17.43 -11.09
C THR A 466 19.64 17.46 -12.61
N LEU A 467 19.45 16.28 -13.22
CA LEU A 467 19.15 16.17 -14.65
C LEU A 467 17.92 16.99 -15.02
N TRP A 468 16.88 16.99 -14.21
CA TRP A 468 15.63 17.73 -14.45
C TRP A 468 15.84 19.24 -14.45
N GLN A 469 16.62 19.76 -13.47
CA GLN A 469 16.97 21.19 -13.45
C GLN A 469 17.73 21.58 -14.70
N HIS A 470 18.71 20.76 -15.10
CA HIS A 470 19.50 20.98 -16.30
C HIS A 470 18.63 20.97 -17.57
N GLU A 471 17.72 19.99 -17.72
CA GLU A 471 16.79 19.90 -18.85
C GLU A 471 15.82 21.08 -18.88
N ALA A 472 15.29 21.47 -17.73
CA ALA A 472 14.42 22.65 -17.62
C ALA A 472 15.14 23.93 -18.02
N ASP A 473 16.39 24.12 -17.58
CA ASP A 473 17.21 25.27 -17.94
C ASP A 473 17.53 25.29 -19.44
N ARG A 474 17.82 24.12 -20.02
CA ARG A 474 18.03 23.99 -21.47
C ARG A 474 16.75 24.28 -22.27
N ALA A 475 15.60 23.82 -21.83
CA ALA A 475 14.32 24.11 -22.47
C ALA A 475 14.03 25.60 -22.43
N ARG A 476 14.28 26.27 -21.31
CA ARG A 476 14.18 27.75 -21.20
C ARG A 476 15.17 28.46 -22.12
N GLN A 477 16.41 28.00 -22.20
CA GLN A 477 17.42 28.55 -23.08
C GLN A 477 17.02 28.46 -24.58
N ARG A 478 16.48 27.29 -24.99
CA ARG A 478 15.96 27.10 -26.36
C ARG A 478 14.80 28.07 -26.69
N GLN A 479 13.89 28.28 -25.77
CA GLN A 479 12.78 29.22 -25.92
C GLN A 479 13.27 30.66 -25.96
N ASN A 480 14.31 31.01 -25.18
CA ASN A 480 14.88 32.36 -25.15
C ASN A 480 15.75 32.69 -26.35
N GLN A 481 16.33 31.70 -27.04
CA GLN A 481 17.05 31.93 -28.31
C GLN A 481 16.15 32.36 -29.47
N GLN A 482 14.84 32.19 -29.34
CA GLN A 482 13.85 32.70 -30.31
C GLN A 482 13.38 34.15 -30.02
N ARG A 483 13.88 34.82 -28.96
CA ARG A 483 13.57 36.19 -28.60
C ARG A 483 14.85 37.03 -28.54
N PRO A 484 14.84 38.29 -29.03
CA PRO A 484 16.01 39.17 -28.93
C PRO A 484 16.41 39.37 -27.48
N VAL A 485 17.70 39.19 -27.23
CA VAL A 485 18.33 39.19 -25.90
C VAL A 485 18.18 40.56 -25.25
N GLN A 486 17.16 40.76 -24.44
CA GLN A 486 17.17 41.79 -23.41
C GLN A 486 17.63 41.13 -22.09
N GLY A 487 18.73 41.61 -21.60
CA GLY A 487 19.45 41.34 -20.36
C GLY A 487 19.02 40.18 -19.46
N LYS A 488 19.72 39.06 -19.57
CA LYS A 488 19.52 37.85 -18.72
C LYS A 488 19.45 38.11 -17.21
N THR A 489 20.09 39.21 -16.75
CA THR A 489 20.15 39.55 -15.32
C THR A 489 18.90 40.27 -14.82
N LEU A 490 18.26 41.07 -15.69
CA LEU A 490 17.00 41.76 -15.37
C LEU A 490 15.82 40.78 -15.30
N LEU A 491 15.71 39.84 -16.26
CA LEU A 491 14.67 38.81 -16.26
C LEU A 491 14.81 37.83 -15.09
N ARG A 492 16.03 37.47 -14.72
CA ARG A 492 16.24 36.65 -13.51
C ARG A 492 15.84 37.37 -12.21
N ARG A 493 16.10 38.69 -12.14
CA ARG A 493 15.63 39.54 -11.03
C ARG A 493 14.10 39.70 -11.06
N GLU A 494 13.49 39.85 -12.22
CA GLU A 494 12.03 39.90 -12.33
C GLU A 494 11.35 38.55 -12.05
N ILE A 495 11.93 37.43 -12.50
CA ILE A 495 11.44 36.10 -12.15
C ILE A 495 11.63 35.88 -10.67
N ALA A 496 12.79 36.22 -10.09
CA ALA A 496 13.00 36.12 -8.64
C ALA A 496 12.05 37.01 -7.85
N ALA A 497 11.80 38.22 -8.30
CA ALA A 497 10.82 39.14 -7.71
C ALA A 497 9.37 38.65 -7.88
N THR A 498 9.03 38.11 -9.07
CA THR A 498 7.71 37.53 -9.34
C THR A 498 7.50 36.23 -8.57
N VAL A 499 8.53 35.39 -8.47
CA VAL A 499 8.53 34.16 -7.66
C VAL A 499 8.51 34.49 -6.17
N ALA A 500 9.30 35.48 -5.70
CA ALA A 500 9.23 35.96 -4.34
C ALA A 500 7.85 36.58 -4.00
N GLY A 501 7.25 37.32 -4.93
CA GLY A 501 5.90 37.86 -4.79
C GLY A 501 4.80 36.80 -4.82
N ALA A 502 4.99 35.71 -5.56
CA ALA A 502 4.07 34.57 -5.64
C ALA A 502 4.27 33.57 -4.50
N GLN A 503 5.48 33.49 -3.95
CA GLN A 503 5.87 32.57 -2.87
C GLN A 503 5.43 33.01 -1.47
N SER A 504 5.13 34.29 -1.29
CA SER A 504 4.39 34.72 -0.09
C SER A 504 3.04 34.02 0.05
N LYS A 505 2.68 33.17 -0.94
CA LYS A 505 1.36 32.59 -1.05
C LYS A 505 1.48 31.08 -1.18
N LYS A 506 1.38 30.38 -0.04
CA LYS A 506 0.97 28.97 0.04
C LYS A 506 -0.17 28.62 -0.96
N ALA A 507 -0.96 29.63 -1.34
CA ALA A 507 -2.03 29.52 -2.33
C ALA A 507 -1.54 29.16 -3.74
N HIS A 508 -0.41 29.71 -4.20
CA HIS A 508 0.10 29.45 -5.55
C HIS A 508 0.69 28.04 -5.71
N LEU A 509 1.35 27.51 -4.69
CA LEU A 509 1.77 26.09 -4.67
C LEU A 509 0.55 25.14 -4.70
N ARG A 510 -0.54 25.52 -4.01
CA ARG A 510 -1.81 24.79 -4.07
C ARG A 510 -2.44 24.85 -5.46
N GLU A 511 -2.33 25.96 -6.14
CA GLU A 511 -2.91 26.18 -7.47
C GLU A 511 -2.13 25.43 -8.56
N MET A 512 -0.80 25.39 -8.50
CA MET A 512 0.01 24.56 -9.39
C MET A 512 -0.20 23.06 -9.17
N THR A 513 -0.36 22.63 -7.94
CA THR A 513 -0.70 21.24 -7.63
C THR A 513 -2.11 20.88 -8.12
N ARG A 514 -3.06 21.81 -7.97
CA ARG A 514 -4.42 21.66 -8.51
C ARG A 514 -4.46 21.70 -10.04
N ALA A 515 -3.69 22.58 -10.66
CA ALA A 515 -3.60 22.65 -12.13
C ALA A 515 -2.96 21.38 -12.72
N ARG A 516 -1.98 20.80 -12.06
CA ARG A 516 -1.41 19.51 -12.45
C ARG A 516 -2.41 18.37 -12.31
N HIS A 517 -3.17 18.32 -11.20
CA HIS A 517 -4.26 17.37 -11.02
C HIS A 517 -5.45 17.61 -11.95
N ALA A 518 -5.74 18.86 -12.32
CA ALA A 518 -6.80 19.19 -13.28
C ALA A 518 -6.43 18.86 -14.73
N ALA A 519 -5.15 18.91 -15.09
CA ALA A 519 -4.66 18.47 -16.40
C ALA A 519 -4.70 16.94 -16.58
N ASP A 520 -4.57 16.20 -15.47
CA ASP A 520 -4.64 14.74 -15.44
C ASP A 520 -6.06 14.19 -15.17
N ALA A 521 -7.04 15.06 -14.87
CA ALA A 521 -8.43 14.68 -14.68
C ALA A 521 -9.14 14.49 -16.03
N PRO A 522 -9.92 13.43 -16.22
CA PRO A 522 -10.71 13.27 -17.43
C PRO A 522 -11.66 14.45 -17.59
N LYS A 523 -11.60 15.13 -18.73
CA LYS A 523 -12.48 16.26 -19.05
C LYS A 523 -13.95 15.79 -18.94
N ALA A 524 -14.68 16.33 -17.98
CA ALA A 524 -16.11 16.10 -17.88
C ALA A 524 -16.79 16.65 -19.13
N TYR A 525 -17.62 15.82 -19.75
CA TYR A 525 -18.47 16.24 -20.86
C TYR A 525 -19.44 17.32 -20.37
N HIS A 526 -19.28 18.53 -20.86
CA HIS A 526 -20.35 19.51 -20.77
C HIS A 526 -21.44 19.13 -21.76
N SER A 527 -22.61 18.79 -21.24
CA SER A 527 -23.84 18.71 -22.01
C SER A 527 -24.13 20.11 -22.57
N ALA A 528 -23.97 20.25 -23.88
CA ALA A 528 -24.42 21.44 -24.58
C ALA A 528 -25.96 21.39 -24.70
N GLY A 529 -26.62 22.29 -23.97
CA GLY A 529 -27.99 22.67 -24.27
C GLY A 529 -28.00 23.62 -25.47
N HIS A 530 -28.87 23.32 -26.39
CA HIS A 530 -29.48 24.10 -27.47
C HIS A 530 -28.97 25.52 -27.81
N ALA A 531 -28.56 25.73 -29.06
CA ALA A 531 -29.29 26.61 -30.01
C ALA A 531 -28.58 26.70 -31.36
N SER A 532 -29.35 26.42 -32.37
CA SER A 532 -29.47 27.05 -33.72
C SER A 532 -28.25 27.24 -34.65
N GLU A 533 -28.37 26.57 -35.79
CA GLU A 533 -28.17 26.98 -37.19
C GLU A 533 -27.09 28.04 -37.52
N SER A 534 -26.10 27.65 -38.25
CA SER A 534 -25.93 27.90 -39.69
C SER A 534 -24.46 27.83 -40.14
N ALA A 535 -24.27 27.39 -41.35
CA ALA A 535 -23.11 27.53 -42.24
C ALA A 535 -21.93 26.54 -42.07
N HIS A 536 -21.92 25.57 -42.99
CA HIS A 536 -20.72 24.85 -43.42
C HIS A 536 -19.69 25.81 -44.06
N PRO A 537 -18.42 25.58 -43.83
CA PRO A 537 -17.48 25.41 -44.94
C PRO A 537 -16.72 24.06 -44.88
N GLY A 538 -16.33 23.63 -46.08
CA GLY A 538 -15.84 22.34 -46.44
C GLY A 538 -14.49 21.90 -45.83
N PRO A 539 -14.04 20.69 -46.18
CA PRO A 539 -12.97 20.01 -45.47
C PRO A 539 -11.59 20.55 -45.82
N GLU A 540 -10.83 20.91 -44.79
CA GLU A 540 -9.38 21.10 -44.92
C GLU A 540 -8.62 19.76 -44.85
N PRO A 541 -7.51 19.66 -45.60
CA PRO A 541 -6.80 18.38 -45.74
C PRO A 541 -5.99 18.01 -44.51
N ASP A 542 -6.04 16.75 -44.26
CA ASP A 542 -5.37 15.96 -43.25
C ASP A 542 -3.86 16.23 -43.19
N ARG A 543 -3.38 16.82 -42.09
CA ARG A 543 -1.95 16.87 -41.77
C ARG A 543 -1.63 15.73 -40.79
N PRO A 544 -0.64 14.91 -41.11
CA PRO A 544 -0.30 13.79 -40.24
C PRO A 544 0.21 14.29 -38.86
N ARG A 545 -0.47 13.87 -37.82
CA ARG A 545 -0.04 14.08 -36.43
C ARG A 545 1.28 13.32 -36.22
N ARG A 546 2.35 14.02 -35.98
CA ARG A 546 3.58 13.43 -35.45
C ARG A 546 3.31 12.97 -34.04
N VAL A 547 3.16 11.67 -33.88
CA VAL A 547 3.19 11.01 -32.59
C VAL A 547 4.66 10.92 -32.18
N PHE A 548 5.03 11.70 -31.17
CA PHE A 548 6.33 11.50 -30.52
C PHE A 548 6.19 10.31 -29.56
N PRO A 549 7.08 9.32 -29.64
CA PRO A 549 7.10 8.26 -28.63
C PRO A 549 7.46 8.88 -27.28
N ILE A 550 6.55 8.75 -26.31
CA ILE A 550 6.85 9.02 -24.92
C ILE A 550 7.73 7.84 -24.45
N GLU A 551 9.02 8.03 -24.48
CA GLU A 551 9.90 7.15 -23.73
C GLU A 551 9.65 7.44 -22.25
N THR A 552 8.91 6.54 -21.63
CA THR A 552 8.72 6.52 -20.17
C THR A 552 10.02 6.09 -19.53
N TRP A 553 10.65 6.99 -18.86
CA TRP A 553 11.76 6.74 -17.90
C TRP A 553 11.22 6.31 -16.55
#